data_35fc093fd3e6b760f2398e9198dd347f
#
_entry.id   35fc093fd3e6b760f2398e9198dd347f
#
_cell.length_a   1.000
_cell.length_b   1.000
_cell.length_c   1.000
_cell.angle_alpha   90.00
_cell.angle_beta   90.00
_cell.angle_gamma   90.00
#
_symmetry.space_group_name_H-M   'P 1'
#
loop_
_entity.id
_entity.type
_entity.pdbx_description
1 polymer ?
#
loop_
_entity_poly.entity_id
_entity_poly.type
_entity_poly.pdbx_seq_one_letter_code
_entity_poly.pdbx_strand_id
1 'polypeptide(L)'
;MPPLLFLRRASATAVAVLTFCALVRQLPGGEDWLAFRGGKGPGKGKHIVLISGDEEYRSEEAMPQLARILSSRHGFQTTVLFAIDAADGTVNPENRAHIPGLAALRNADLMIIATRYRQLPDDQMKWIDEYVHSGRPIIGLRTATHAFAFDKDTATSYRAYDHRDQAAWPGGFGKQVLGETWISHHGRHGVQSTRGVIAPGAEREAILKGCEDIWGPTDVYTVTLPLPEGTKPLLLGQVLGGMKPTDQPVDGRLNHPMMPIAWTRTFTTRSGKDARVFTTTMGASVDFASEGLRRLVVNAAYWAVGMESKIPARANVDLAGTYEPSFFGFGKHRRGLRPAEYAK
;
A
#
# COMPACT_ATOMS: atom_id res chain seq x y z
N MET A 1 -24.87 2.44 77.04
CA MET A 1 -24.41 3.37 75.95
C MET A 1 -23.91 2.53 74.85
N PRO A 2 -24.61 2.47 73.68
CA PRO A 2 -24.10 1.74 72.49
C PRO A 2 -23.25 2.67 71.61
N PRO A 3 -22.28 2.15 70.84
CA PRO A 3 -21.39 2.94 69.98
C PRO A 3 -22.03 3.26 68.65
N LEU A 4 -21.79 4.47 68.18
CA LEU A 4 -22.20 5.02 66.87
C LEU A 4 -21.39 4.37 65.72
N LEU A 5 -22.11 3.75 64.78
CA LEU A 5 -21.55 3.35 63.48
C LEU A 5 -21.49 4.57 62.52
N PHE A 6 -20.28 4.94 62.07
CA PHE A 6 -20.07 5.85 60.97
C PHE A 6 -20.13 5.10 59.63
N LEU A 7 -21.19 5.31 58.87
CA LEU A 7 -21.25 4.87 57.45
C LEU A 7 -20.46 5.87 56.59
N ARG A 8 -19.35 5.41 56.05
CA ARG A 8 -18.68 6.13 54.97
C ARG A 8 -19.39 5.81 53.64
N ARG A 9 -20.00 6.83 53.03
CA ARG A 9 -20.48 6.77 51.64
C ARG A 9 -19.28 6.88 50.70
N ALA A 10 -19.00 5.82 49.92
CA ALA A 10 -18.09 5.86 48.81
C ALA A 10 -18.84 6.36 47.57
N SER A 11 -18.47 7.54 47.13
CA SER A 11 -18.95 8.09 45.82
C SER A 11 -18.13 7.47 44.71
N ALA A 12 -18.74 6.61 43.93
CA ALA A 12 -18.14 6.08 42.70
C ALA A 12 -18.37 7.10 41.58
N THR A 13 -17.31 7.81 41.20
CA THR A 13 -17.32 8.68 40.01
C THR A 13 -17.12 7.80 38.79
N ALA A 14 -18.19 7.53 38.06
CA ALA A 14 -18.11 6.85 36.77
C ALA A 14 -17.55 7.83 35.72
N VAL A 15 -16.32 7.62 35.28
CA VAL A 15 -15.73 8.32 34.13
C VAL A 15 -16.27 7.66 32.85
N ALA A 16 -17.24 8.28 32.22
CA ALA A 16 -17.70 7.88 30.89
C ALA A 16 -16.64 8.28 29.85
N VAL A 17 -15.89 7.29 29.37
CA VAL A 17 -15.02 7.46 28.20
C VAL A 17 -15.89 7.51 26.96
N LEU A 18 -16.22 8.72 26.52
CA LEU A 18 -16.87 8.95 25.23
C LEU A 18 -15.85 8.70 24.10
N THR A 19 -15.87 7.49 23.55
CA THR A 19 -15.14 7.16 22.33
C THR A 19 -15.80 7.90 21.17
N PHE A 20 -15.20 9.03 20.78
CA PHE A 20 -15.64 9.79 19.61
C PHE A 20 -15.21 9.03 18.36
N CYS A 21 -16.06 8.11 17.87
CA CYS A 21 -15.92 7.56 16.52
C CYS A 21 -16.14 8.70 15.52
N ALA A 22 -15.05 9.27 15.00
CA ALA A 22 -15.14 10.19 13.88
C ALA A 22 -15.66 9.42 12.66
N LEU A 23 -16.95 9.53 12.37
CA LEU A 23 -17.54 8.98 11.16
C LEU A 23 -16.83 9.61 9.93
N VAL A 24 -16.07 8.81 9.23
CA VAL A 24 -15.53 9.18 7.92
C VAL A 24 -16.72 9.33 6.97
N ARG A 25 -17.06 10.54 6.58
CA ARG A 25 -18.12 10.77 5.60
C ARG A 25 -17.62 10.25 4.24
N GLN A 26 -18.20 9.14 3.79
CA GLN A 26 -18.07 8.67 2.43
C GLN A 26 -18.67 9.73 1.50
N LEU A 27 -17.91 10.11 0.47
CA LEU A 27 -18.47 10.88 -0.64
C LEU A 27 -19.41 9.95 -1.43
N PRO A 28 -20.43 10.47 -2.13
CA PRO A 28 -21.04 9.68 -3.17
C PRO A 28 -19.94 9.32 -4.17
N GLY A 29 -19.36 8.15 -3.99
CA GLY A 29 -18.53 7.47 -4.98
C GLY A 29 -19.44 7.07 -6.12
N GLY A 30 -18.91 6.88 -7.32
CA GLY A 30 -19.62 6.08 -8.32
C GLY A 30 -19.89 4.68 -7.73
N GLU A 31 -20.78 3.92 -8.30
CA GLU A 31 -21.04 2.55 -7.87
C GLU A 31 -19.77 1.67 -7.93
N ASP A 32 -18.76 2.11 -8.71
CA ASP A 32 -17.57 1.36 -9.07
C ASP A 32 -16.30 1.70 -8.27
N TRP A 33 -16.33 2.67 -7.33
CA TRP A 33 -15.17 3.04 -6.50
C TRP A 33 -15.58 3.63 -5.16
N LEU A 34 -14.62 3.67 -4.22
CA LEU A 34 -14.79 4.35 -2.94
C LEU A 34 -14.15 5.74 -2.97
N ALA A 35 -14.79 6.70 -2.30
CA ALA A 35 -14.22 8.00 -2.06
C ALA A 35 -14.46 8.44 -0.61
N PHE A 36 -13.40 8.92 0.05
CA PHE A 36 -13.46 9.43 1.42
C PHE A 36 -13.04 10.88 1.44
N ARG A 37 -13.87 11.74 2.04
CA ARG A 37 -13.45 13.10 2.36
C ARG A 37 -12.41 13.07 3.46
N GLY A 38 -11.32 13.78 3.27
CA GLY A 38 -10.36 14.02 4.32
C GLY A 38 -11.01 14.68 5.54
N GLY A 39 -10.66 14.18 6.72
CA GLY A 39 -11.02 14.76 7.99
C GLY A 39 -10.16 16.00 8.32
N LYS A 40 -10.00 16.28 9.62
CA LYS A 40 -9.01 17.22 10.11
C LYS A 40 -7.63 16.54 10.06
N GLY A 41 -6.61 17.24 9.62
CA GLY A 41 -5.26 16.71 9.59
C GLY A 41 -4.34 17.44 8.61
N PRO A 42 -3.03 17.18 8.68
CA PRO A 42 -2.06 17.87 7.82
C PRO A 42 -2.28 17.62 6.33
N GLY A 43 -2.84 16.46 5.96
CA GLY A 43 -3.11 16.08 4.56
C GLY A 43 -4.30 16.80 3.93
N LYS A 44 -4.97 17.71 4.65
CA LYS A 44 -6.13 18.45 4.13
C LYS A 44 -5.76 19.20 2.84
N GLY A 45 -6.58 19.03 1.81
CA GLY A 45 -6.39 19.63 0.48
C GLY A 45 -5.52 18.79 -0.46
N LYS A 46 -5.00 17.64 -0.01
CA LYS A 46 -4.28 16.67 -0.84
C LYS A 46 -5.16 15.48 -1.17
N HIS A 47 -5.12 15.03 -2.41
CA HIS A 47 -5.89 13.91 -2.93
C HIS A 47 -4.98 12.73 -3.29
N ILE A 48 -5.28 11.56 -2.73
CA ILE A 48 -4.56 10.31 -2.98
C ILE A 48 -5.50 9.35 -3.71
N VAL A 49 -5.07 8.84 -4.86
CA VAL A 49 -5.77 7.77 -5.58
C VAL A 49 -5.05 6.45 -5.34
N LEU A 50 -5.78 5.47 -4.82
CA LEU A 50 -5.29 4.12 -4.55
C LEU A 50 -5.88 3.16 -5.58
N ILE A 51 -5.02 2.39 -6.26
CA ILE A 51 -5.43 1.46 -7.32
C ILE A 51 -5.23 0.03 -6.85
N SER A 52 -6.32 -0.72 -6.77
CA SER A 52 -6.38 -2.13 -6.39
C SER A 52 -6.65 -3.01 -7.61
N GLY A 53 -5.88 -4.07 -7.77
CA GLY A 53 -6.06 -5.03 -8.85
C GLY A 53 -5.03 -6.16 -8.75
N ASP A 54 -5.10 -6.94 -7.67
CA ASP A 54 -4.18 -8.03 -7.38
C ASP A 54 -4.97 -9.25 -6.95
N GLU A 55 -4.97 -10.28 -7.77
CA GLU A 55 -5.75 -11.50 -7.57
C GLU A 55 -5.17 -12.44 -6.50
N GLU A 56 -3.97 -12.14 -5.96
CA GLU A 56 -3.29 -12.99 -4.99
C GLU A 56 -3.25 -12.41 -3.58
N TYR A 57 -2.91 -11.11 -3.42
CA TYR A 57 -2.57 -10.53 -2.12
C TYR A 57 -3.66 -9.65 -1.51
N ARG A 58 -4.89 -9.71 -2.02
CA ARG A 58 -6.08 -9.03 -1.43
C ARG A 58 -5.91 -7.51 -1.36
N SER A 59 -5.40 -6.89 -2.42
CA SER A 59 -5.31 -5.44 -2.50
C SER A 59 -6.67 -4.76 -2.33
N GLU A 60 -7.76 -5.43 -2.70
CA GLU A 60 -9.15 -4.97 -2.53
C GLU A 60 -9.56 -4.82 -1.06
N GLU A 61 -8.87 -5.48 -0.13
CA GLU A 61 -9.06 -5.31 1.32
C GLU A 61 -8.07 -4.30 1.90
N ALA A 62 -6.83 -4.33 1.44
CA ALA A 62 -5.74 -3.47 1.93
C ALA A 62 -5.94 -1.99 1.57
N MET A 63 -6.29 -1.69 0.31
CA MET A 63 -6.40 -0.31 -0.17
C MET A 63 -7.52 0.49 0.52
N PRO A 64 -8.74 -0.04 0.72
CA PRO A 64 -9.77 0.65 1.49
C PRO A 64 -9.35 0.96 2.92
N GLN A 65 -8.69 0.02 3.60
CA GLN A 65 -8.20 0.24 4.96
C GLN A 65 -7.15 1.35 5.02
N LEU A 66 -6.18 1.34 4.11
CA LEU A 66 -5.18 2.39 3.99
C LEU A 66 -5.82 3.75 3.67
N ALA A 67 -6.78 3.78 2.74
CA ALA A 67 -7.51 4.99 2.37
C ALA A 67 -8.27 5.60 3.56
N ARG A 68 -8.92 4.77 4.38
CA ARG A 68 -9.63 5.18 5.59
C ARG A 68 -8.68 5.74 6.65
N ILE A 69 -7.51 5.13 6.86
CA ILE A 69 -6.48 5.65 7.78
C ILE A 69 -5.99 7.01 7.29
N LEU A 70 -5.58 7.12 6.03
CA LEU A 70 -5.11 8.36 5.42
C LEU A 70 -6.16 9.48 5.51
N SER A 71 -7.42 9.14 5.30
CA SER A 71 -8.52 10.10 5.32
C SER A 71 -8.92 10.50 6.74
N SER A 72 -9.20 9.54 7.62
CA SER A 72 -9.73 9.81 8.95
C SER A 72 -8.70 10.33 9.95
N ARG A 73 -7.46 9.82 9.87
CA ARG A 73 -6.39 10.14 10.83
C ARG A 73 -5.50 11.28 10.36
N HIS A 74 -5.34 11.43 9.04
CA HIS A 74 -4.35 12.34 8.45
C HIS A 74 -4.97 13.44 7.58
N GLY A 75 -6.27 13.39 7.28
CA GLY A 75 -7.00 14.45 6.58
C GLY A 75 -6.86 14.44 5.06
N PHE A 76 -6.22 13.44 4.46
CA PHE A 76 -6.17 13.30 3.00
C PHE A 76 -7.55 12.99 2.41
N GLN A 77 -7.90 13.57 1.28
CA GLN A 77 -8.96 13.03 0.44
C GLN A 77 -8.42 11.76 -0.22
N THR A 78 -9.23 10.70 -0.25
CA THR A 78 -8.78 9.44 -0.88
C THR A 78 -9.84 8.88 -1.79
N THR A 79 -9.40 8.25 -2.91
CA THR A 79 -10.24 7.50 -3.83
C THR A 79 -9.62 6.12 -4.03
N VAL A 80 -10.40 5.05 -3.87
CA VAL A 80 -9.96 3.68 -4.10
C VAL A 80 -10.65 3.14 -5.34
N LEU A 81 -9.84 2.76 -6.32
CA LEU A 81 -10.26 2.15 -7.58
C LEU A 81 -10.02 0.65 -7.53
N PHE A 82 -10.94 -0.13 -8.07
CA PHE A 82 -10.90 -1.59 -8.02
C PHE A 82 -10.91 -2.20 -9.42
N ALA A 83 -10.35 -3.39 -9.54
CA ALA A 83 -10.68 -4.27 -10.65
C ALA A 83 -12.13 -4.73 -10.47
N ILE A 84 -12.99 -4.43 -11.45
CA ILE A 84 -14.44 -4.60 -11.39
C ILE A 84 -14.88 -5.56 -12.51
N ASP A 85 -15.84 -6.41 -12.21
CA ASP A 85 -16.55 -7.15 -13.23
C ASP A 85 -17.62 -6.25 -13.87
N ALA A 86 -17.43 -5.90 -15.13
CA ALA A 86 -18.32 -4.96 -15.82
C ALA A 86 -19.76 -5.48 -15.97
N ALA A 87 -19.98 -6.78 -15.85
CA ALA A 87 -21.28 -7.40 -16.00
C ALA A 87 -22.22 -7.11 -14.82
N ASP A 88 -21.68 -7.05 -13.59
CA ASP A 88 -22.49 -6.92 -12.36
C ASP A 88 -21.99 -5.86 -11.38
N GLY A 89 -20.85 -5.21 -11.66
CA GLY A 89 -20.26 -4.16 -10.83
C GLY A 89 -19.59 -4.70 -9.55
N THR A 90 -19.35 -6.00 -9.46
CA THR A 90 -18.66 -6.60 -8.31
C THR A 90 -17.15 -6.44 -8.43
N VAL A 91 -16.48 -6.34 -7.28
CA VAL A 91 -15.01 -6.33 -7.21
C VAL A 91 -14.50 -7.72 -7.60
N ASN A 92 -13.74 -7.78 -8.68
CA ASN A 92 -13.15 -9.00 -9.18
C ASN A 92 -11.66 -8.78 -9.48
N PRO A 93 -10.76 -9.09 -8.54
CA PRO A 93 -9.33 -8.92 -8.75
C PRO A 93 -8.76 -9.84 -9.85
N GLU A 94 -9.48 -10.88 -10.27
CA GLU A 94 -9.09 -11.73 -11.41
C GLU A 94 -9.36 -11.07 -12.76
N ASN A 95 -10.24 -10.04 -12.81
CA ASN A 95 -10.46 -9.25 -14.03
C ASN A 95 -9.24 -8.36 -14.30
N ARG A 96 -8.41 -8.73 -15.26
CA ARG A 96 -7.17 -8.03 -15.60
C ARG A 96 -7.40 -6.77 -16.44
N ALA A 97 -8.58 -6.61 -17.03
CA ALA A 97 -8.83 -5.69 -18.14
C ALA A 97 -9.70 -4.49 -17.77
N HIS A 98 -10.17 -4.36 -16.52
CA HIS A 98 -11.12 -3.30 -16.20
C HIS A 98 -10.95 -2.75 -14.79
N ILE A 99 -10.49 -1.49 -14.71
CA ILE A 99 -10.42 -0.68 -13.48
C ILE A 99 -11.09 0.66 -13.81
N PRO A 100 -12.38 0.84 -13.51
CA PRO A 100 -13.08 2.10 -13.78
C PRO A 100 -12.60 3.23 -12.88
N GLY A 101 -12.83 4.48 -13.30
CA GLY A 101 -12.53 5.66 -12.51
C GLY A 101 -11.07 6.15 -12.57
N LEU A 102 -10.18 5.54 -13.38
CA LEU A 102 -8.77 5.95 -13.51
C LEU A 102 -8.57 7.43 -13.92
N ALA A 103 -9.58 8.07 -14.51
CA ALA A 103 -9.57 9.51 -14.76
C ALA A 103 -9.40 10.36 -13.49
N ALA A 104 -9.68 9.82 -12.29
CA ALA A 104 -9.41 10.48 -11.00
C ALA A 104 -7.93 10.83 -10.82
N LEU A 105 -7.03 10.11 -11.49
CA LEU A 105 -5.58 10.40 -11.48
C LEU A 105 -5.25 11.79 -12.02
N ARG A 106 -6.09 12.42 -12.85
CA ARG A 106 -5.83 13.78 -13.36
C ARG A 106 -5.65 14.79 -12.23
N ASN A 107 -6.40 14.62 -11.14
CA ASN A 107 -6.43 15.55 -10.00
C ASN A 107 -5.78 14.96 -8.73
N ALA A 108 -5.10 13.81 -8.83
CA ALA A 108 -4.42 13.20 -7.70
C ALA A 108 -3.08 13.90 -7.41
N ASP A 109 -2.79 14.13 -6.14
CA ASP A 109 -1.45 14.56 -5.69
C ASP A 109 -0.50 13.36 -5.51
N LEU A 110 -1.06 12.16 -5.29
CA LEU A 110 -0.31 10.92 -5.11
C LEU A 110 -1.09 9.73 -5.70
N MET A 111 -0.39 8.85 -6.42
CA MET A 111 -0.88 7.53 -6.81
C MET A 111 -0.26 6.46 -5.91
N ILE A 112 -1.09 5.61 -5.30
CA ILE A 112 -0.67 4.38 -4.64
C ILE A 112 -1.19 3.21 -5.47
N ILE A 113 -0.31 2.32 -5.91
CA ILE A 113 -0.68 1.21 -6.79
C ILE A 113 -0.31 -0.13 -6.18
N ALA A 114 -1.28 -1.05 -6.16
CA ALA A 114 -1.15 -2.45 -5.75
C ALA A 114 -1.88 -3.32 -6.78
N THR A 115 -1.28 -3.48 -7.93
CA THR A 115 -1.83 -4.26 -9.06
C THR A 115 -0.85 -5.34 -9.49
N ARG A 116 -1.37 -6.41 -10.11
CA ARG A 116 -0.60 -7.55 -10.59
C ARG A 116 -1.08 -7.96 -11.99
N TYR A 117 -0.16 -7.96 -12.95
CA TYR A 117 -0.40 -8.44 -14.33
C TYR A 117 -1.63 -7.83 -15.02
N ARG A 118 -1.94 -6.55 -14.76
CA ARG A 118 -3.07 -5.89 -15.44
C ARG A 118 -2.82 -5.76 -16.94
N GLN A 119 -3.87 -5.97 -17.70
CA GLN A 119 -3.94 -5.85 -19.16
C GLN A 119 -5.06 -4.86 -19.49
N LEU A 120 -4.92 -3.64 -18.99
CA LEU A 120 -5.93 -2.60 -19.19
C LEU A 120 -5.95 -2.15 -20.66
N PRO A 121 -7.12 -1.83 -21.22
CA PRO A 121 -7.23 -1.25 -22.56
C PRO A 121 -6.63 0.17 -22.61
N ASP A 122 -6.29 0.62 -23.80
CA ASP A 122 -5.54 1.87 -24.00
C ASP A 122 -6.27 3.11 -23.46
N ASP A 123 -7.60 3.13 -23.47
CA ASP A 123 -8.41 4.21 -22.90
C ASP A 123 -8.34 4.29 -21.38
N GLN A 124 -7.95 3.21 -20.70
CA GLN A 124 -7.65 3.17 -19.28
C GLN A 124 -6.17 3.39 -19.00
N MET A 125 -5.27 2.73 -19.75
CA MET A 125 -3.83 2.88 -19.60
C MET A 125 -3.35 4.33 -19.77
N LYS A 126 -3.98 5.12 -20.64
CA LYS A 126 -3.64 6.53 -20.86
C LYS A 126 -3.62 7.36 -19.57
N TRP A 127 -4.53 7.10 -18.62
CA TRP A 127 -4.59 7.84 -17.36
C TRP A 127 -3.40 7.52 -16.45
N ILE A 128 -2.96 6.26 -16.49
CA ILE A 128 -1.76 5.82 -15.77
C ILE A 128 -0.51 6.42 -16.42
N ASP A 129 -0.39 6.37 -17.75
CA ASP A 129 0.74 6.94 -18.48
C ASP A 129 0.84 8.46 -18.29
N GLU A 130 -0.27 9.20 -18.43
CA GLU A 130 -0.33 10.63 -18.17
C GLU A 130 0.11 10.96 -16.74
N TYR A 131 -0.31 10.14 -15.75
CA TYR A 131 0.09 10.34 -14.36
C TYR A 131 1.58 10.06 -14.16
N VAL A 132 2.09 8.93 -14.62
CA VAL A 132 3.50 8.53 -14.52
C VAL A 132 4.40 9.59 -15.11
N HIS A 133 4.02 10.20 -16.26
CA HIS A 133 4.81 11.22 -16.92
C HIS A 133 4.51 12.66 -16.47
N SER A 134 3.68 12.85 -15.47
CA SER A 134 3.39 14.19 -14.92
C SER A 134 4.45 14.74 -13.97
N GLY A 135 5.34 13.90 -13.42
CA GLY A 135 6.28 14.24 -12.36
C GLY A 135 5.67 14.17 -10.95
N ARG A 136 4.42 13.70 -10.83
CA ARG A 136 3.78 13.50 -9.52
C ARG A 136 4.23 12.20 -8.86
N PRO A 137 4.19 12.13 -7.51
CA PRO A 137 4.76 11.02 -6.76
C PRO A 137 3.98 9.71 -6.91
N ILE A 138 4.68 8.59 -6.72
CA ILE A 138 4.14 7.23 -6.85
C ILE A 138 4.57 6.39 -5.64
N ILE A 139 3.63 5.60 -5.11
CA ILE A 139 3.92 4.53 -4.15
C ILE A 139 3.53 3.20 -4.77
N GLY A 140 4.49 2.28 -4.88
CA GLY A 140 4.27 0.90 -5.33
C GLY A 140 4.25 -0.07 -4.15
N LEU A 141 3.22 -0.91 -4.07
CA LEU A 141 3.06 -1.90 -3.01
C LEU A 141 3.06 -3.31 -3.59
N ARG A 142 3.77 -4.23 -2.96
CA ARG A 142 3.86 -5.66 -3.23
C ARG A 142 4.04 -5.95 -4.74
N THR A 143 2.96 -6.34 -5.39
CA THR A 143 2.90 -6.78 -6.78
C THR A 143 3.00 -5.63 -7.80
N ALA A 144 3.04 -4.38 -7.36
CA ALA A 144 3.26 -3.25 -8.25
C ALA A 144 4.56 -3.37 -9.06
N THR A 145 5.55 -4.12 -8.58
CA THR A 145 6.79 -4.44 -9.31
C THR A 145 6.54 -5.23 -10.61
N HIS A 146 5.37 -5.87 -10.73
CA HIS A 146 4.89 -6.54 -11.95
C HIS A 146 3.41 -6.19 -12.22
N ALA A 147 3.10 -4.88 -12.08
CA ALA A 147 1.74 -4.35 -12.18
C ALA A 147 1.03 -4.71 -13.48
N PHE A 148 1.77 -4.72 -14.60
CA PHE A 148 1.23 -4.88 -15.94
C PHE A 148 1.83 -6.08 -16.68
N ALA A 149 0.98 -6.78 -17.43
CA ALA A 149 1.38 -7.84 -18.33
C ALA A 149 0.36 -7.96 -19.46
N PHE A 150 0.80 -7.82 -20.71
CA PHE A 150 -0.06 -7.89 -21.88
C PHE A 150 0.17 -9.20 -22.62
N ASP A 151 -0.90 -9.91 -22.96
CA ASP A 151 -0.81 -11.10 -23.78
C ASP A 151 -0.21 -10.77 -25.16
N LYS A 152 0.48 -11.72 -25.77
CA LYS A 152 1.29 -11.49 -26.98
C LYS A 152 0.51 -10.80 -28.09
N ASP A 153 -0.75 -11.20 -28.27
CA ASP A 153 -1.61 -10.73 -29.35
C ASP A 153 -2.45 -9.49 -28.98
N THR A 154 -2.28 -8.95 -27.76
CA THR A 154 -2.97 -7.73 -27.33
C THR A 154 -2.39 -6.53 -28.07
N ALA A 155 -3.21 -5.88 -28.88
CA ALA A 155 -2.85 -4.59 -29.46
C ALA A 155 -2.92 -3.51 -28.37
N THR A 156 -1.78 -2.87 -28.08
CA THR A 156 -1.68 -1.78 -27.11
C THR A 156 -0.50 -0.86 -27.40
N SER A 157 -0.71 0.43 -27.22
CA SER A 157 0.35 1.46 -27.25
C SER A 157 1.25 1.44 -26.01
N TYR A 158 0.86 0.68 -24.98
CA TYR A 158 1.50 0.66 -23.66
C TYR A 158 2.29 -0.61 -23.38
N ARG A 159 2.70 -1.33 -24.42
CA ARG A 159 3.49 -2.57 -24.32
C ARG A 159 4.72 -2.42 -23.43
N ALA A 160 5.37 -1.27 -23.45
CA ALA A 160 6.54 -0.96 -22.64
C ALA A 160 6.29 -1.06 -21.12
N TYR A 161 5.04 -0.98 -20.63
CA TYR A 161 4.70 -1.14 -19.23
C TYR A 161 4.75 -2.59 -18.75
N ASP A 162 4.74 -3.58 -19.68
CA ASP A 162 4.80 -5.01 -19.35
C ASP A 162 6.09 -5.32 -18.58
N HIS A 163 5.95 -6.00 -17.44
CA HIS A 163 7.09 -6.37 -16.60
C HIS A 163 8.11 -7.27 -17.31
N ARG A 164 7.72 -7.90 -18.42
CA ARG A 164 8.57 -8.74 -19.28
C ARG A 164 9.19 -7.97 -20.43
N ASP A 165 8.87 -6.70 -20.63
CA ASP A 165 9.43 -5.91 -21.74
C ASP A 165 10.96 -5.90 -21.64
N GLN A 166 11.62 -6.10 -22.77
CA GLN A 166 13.08 -6.05 -22.88
C GLN A 166 13.55 -5.06 -23.94
N ALA A 167 12.61 -4.38 -24.60
CA ALA A 167 12.88 -3.48 -25.70
C ALA A 167 12.86 -2.00 -25.29
N ALA A 168 11.66 -1.44 -25.12
CA ALA A 168 11.50 0.00 -24.86
C ALA A 168 11.74 0.34 -23.38
N TRP A 169 11.22 -0.49 -22.48
CA TRP A 169 11.38 -0.34 -21.03
C TRP A 169 11.74 -1.69 -20.40
N PRO A 170 13.02 -2.11 -20.43
CA PRO A 170 13.44 -3.39 -19.88
C PRO A 170 12.98 -3.58 -18.44
N GLY A 171 12.17 -4.62 -18.18
CA GLY A 171 11.53 -4.88 -16.89
C GLY A 171 10.29 -4.02 -16.61
N GLY A 172 9.81 -3.28 -17.61
CA GLY A 172 8.55 -2.53 -17.60
C GLY A 172 8.43 -1.48 -16.50
N PHE A 173 7.18 -1.17 -16.15
CA PHE A 173 6.84 -0.20 -15.10
C PHE A 173 7.58 -0.46 -13.77
N GLY A 174 7.66 -1.72 -13.35
CA GLY A 174 8.34 -2.08 -12.11
C GLY A 174 9.80 -1.63 -12.10
N LYS A 175 10.58 -2.04 -13.09
CA LYS A 175 12.02 -1.71 -13.15
C LYS A 175 12.26 -0.24 -13.42
N GLN A 176 11.56 0.34 -14.38
CA GLN A 176 11.83 1.71 -14.87
C GLN A 176 11.30 2.77 -13.89
N VAL A 177 10.10 2.60 -13.35
CA VAL A 177 9.47 3.58 -12.46
C VAL A 177 9.74 3.27 -11.00
N LEU A 178 9.47 2.03 -10.58
CA LEU A 178 9.57 1.64 -9.16
C LEU A 178 10.98 1.25 -8.72
N GLY A 179 11.89 0.94 -9.66
CA GLY A 179 13.28 0.60 -9.39
C GLY A 179 13.59 -0.89 -9.44
N GLU A 180 12.59 -1.76 -9.38
CA GLU A 180 12.78 -3.18 -9.59
C GLU A 180 11.51 -3.83 -10.16
N THR A 181 11.69 -4.83 -11.01
CA THR A 181 10.64 -5.74 -11.45
C THR A 181 10.63 -6.98 -10.57
N TRP A 182 9.52 -7.72 -10.55
CA TRP A 182 9.48 -9.00 -9.87
C TRP A 182 10.39 -10.04 -10.59
N ILE A 183 11.25 -10.68 -9.83
CA ILE A 183 12.19 -11.69 -10.31
C ILE A 183 11.72 -13.08 -9.86
N SER A 184 11.60 -13.26 -8.54
CA SER A 184 11.18 -14.52 -7.93
C SER A 184 10.89 -14.33 -6.44
N HIS A 185 10.32 -15.33 -5.82
CA HIS A 185 10.31 -15.44 -4.36
C HIS A 185 11.74 -15.72 -3.87
N HIS A 186 12.20 -14.92 -2.89
CA HIS A 186 13.48 -15.14 -2.20
C HIS A 186 13.29 -16.03 -0.97
N GLY A 187 12.28 -15.73 -0.15
CA GLY A 187 11.76 -16.64 0.88
C GLY A 187 10.81 -17.68 0.29
N ARG A 188 10.47 -18.71 1.06
CA ARG A 188 9.47 -19.71 0.64
C ARG A 188 8.06 -19.15 0.81
N HIS A 189 7.40 -18.90 -0.33
CA HIS A 189 6.04 -18.39 -0.40
C HIS A 189 5.06 -19.25 0.40
N GLY A 190 4.22 -18.62 1.22
CA GLY A 190 3.23 -19.30 2.06
C GLY A 190 3.81 -20.13 3.23
N VAL A 191 5.13 -20.04 3.47
CA VAL A 191 5.83 -20.78 4.53
C VAL A 191 6.70 -19.89 5.39
N GLN A 192 7.39 -18.92 4.78
CA GLN A 192 8.29 -17.99 5.44
C GLN A 192 7.74 -16.57 5.38
N SER A 193 7.96 -15.81 6.44
CA SER A 193 7.51 -14.43 6.59
C SER A 193 8.68 -13.44 6.52
N THR A 194 8.35 -12.16 6.51
CA THR A 194 9.31 -11.07 6.37
C THR A 194 9.32 -10.19 7.62
N ARG A 195 10.50 -9.93 8.19
CA ARG A 195 10.75 -8.85 9.14
C ARG A 195 11.55 -7.74 8.49
N GLY A 196 11.07 -6.51 8.61
CA GLY A 196 11.78 -5.32 8.13
C GLY A 196 12.88 -4.91 9.10
N VAL A 197 14.12 -4.84 8.63
CA VAL A 197 15.27 -4.33 9.33
C VAL A 197 15.71 -3.03 8.67
N ILE A 198 15.99 -1.99 9.46
CA ILE A 198 16.43 -0.71 8.90
C ILE A 198 17.75 -0.91 8.14
N ALA A 199 17.79 -0.44 6.90
CA ALA A 199 18.99 -0.51 6.08
C ALA A 199 20.09 0.41 6.65
N PRO A 200 21.36 -0.01 6.62
CA PRO A 200 22.47 0.83 7.08
C PRO A 200 22.45 2.22 6.41
N GLY A 201 22.50 3.27 7.22
CA GLY A 201 22.46 4.66 6.76
C GLY A 201 21.05 5.22 6.48
N ALA A 202 19.99 4.45 6.76
CA ALA A 202 18.61 4.91 6.63
C ALA A 202 17.95 5.31 7.96
N GLU A 203 18.64 5.21 9.08
CA GLU A 203 18.09 5.37 10.44
C GLU A 203 17.41 6.73 10.67
N ARG A 204 17.83 7.75 9.93
CA ARG A 204 17.31 9.13 10.03
C ARG A 204 16.30 9.51 8.97
N GLU A 205 15.92 8.58 8.11
CA GLU A 205 14.95 8.86 7.06
C GLU A 205 13.56 9.16 7.62
N ALA A 206 12.96 10.24 7.14
CA ALA A 206 11.67 10.72 7.64
C ALA A 206 10.55 9.66 7.52
N ILE A 207 10.63 8.81 6.50
CA ILE A 207 9.68 7.72 6.26
C ILE A 207 9.71 6.68 7.40
N LEU A 208 10.88 6.48 8.03
CA LEU A 208 11.06 5.50 9.11
C LEU A 208 10.68 6.02 10.50
N LYS A 209 10.28 7.29 10.61
CA LYS A 209 9.98 7.92 11.89
C LYS A 209 8.86 7.19 12.64
N GLY A 210 9.18 6.67 13.83
CA GLY A 210 8.26 5.91 14.68
C GLY A 210 7.83 4.55 14.13
N CYS A 211 8.48 4.05 13.07
CA CYS A 211 8.28 2.70 12.56
C CYS A 211 9.04 1.70 13.43
N GLU A 212 8.30 0.82 14.04
CA GLU A 212 8.80 -0.26 14.90
C GLU A 212 8.15 -1.57 14.49
N ASP A 213 8.84 -2.69 14.70
CA ASP A 213 8.35 -4.05 14.45
C ASP A 213 7.58 -4.22 13.13
N ILE A 214 8.22 -3.83 12.03
CA ILE A 214 7.67 -4.04 10.69
C ILE A 214 7.75 -5.53 10.38
N TRP A 215 6.60 -6.17 10.28
CA TRP A 215 6.49 -7.59 9.97
C TRP A 215 5.30 -7.85 9.05
N GLY A 216 5.37 -8.90 8.26
CA GLY A 216 4.24 -9.39 7.47
C GLY A 216 4.41 -10.86 7.13
N PRO A 217 3.30 -11.62 7.03
CA PRO A 217 3.35 -13.05 6.71
C PRO A 217 3.75 -13.33 5.24
N THR A 218 3.86 -12.32 4.40
CA THR A 218 4.35 -12.51 3.03
C THR A 218 5.86 -12.70 3.01
N ASP A 219 6.34 -13.47 2.04
CA ASP A 219 7.76 -13.75 1.83
C ASP A 219 8.51 -12.56 1.21
N VAL A 220 9.82 -12.56 1.38
CA VAL A 220 10.74 -11.61 0.73
C VAL A 220 10.81 -11.91 -0.77
N TYR A 221 10.77 -10.87 -1.61
CA TYR A 221 11.05 -10.97 -3.05
C TYR A 221 12.56 -10.87 -3.34
N THR A 222 13.00 -11.57 -4.36
CA THR A 222 14.34 -11.37 -4.92
C THR A 222 14.43 -10.00 -5.58
N VAL A 223 15.51 -9.31 -5.30
CA VAL A 223 15.84 -7.99 -5.86
C VAL A 223 17.25 -8.05 -6.46
N THR A 224 17.45 -7.42 -7.61
CA THR A 224 18.78 -7.29 -8.22
C THR A 224 19.67 -6.40 -7.34
N LEU A 225 20.84 -6.90 -6.98
CA LEU A 225 21.82 -6.15 -6.19
C LEU A 225 23.05 -5.79 -7.05
N PRO A 226 23.57 -4.55 -6.93
CA PRO A 226 22.96 -3.43 -6.20
C PRO A 226 21.66 -2.94 -6.86
N LEU A 227 20.81 -2.25 -6.09
CA LEU A 227 19.67 -1.53 -6.64
C LEU A 227 20.15 -0.51 -7.70
N PRO A 228 19.30 -0.11 -8.67
CA PRO A 228 19.66 0.91 -9.65
C PRO A 228 20.18 2.20 -9.01
N GLU A 229 21.08 2.89 -9.70
CA GLU A 229 21.61 4.17 -9.26
C GLU A 229 20.47 5.15 -8.90
N GLY A 230 20.69 5.97 -7.87
CA GLY A 230 19.70 6.90 -7.35
C GLY A 230 18.58 6.24 -6.51
N THR A 231 18.68 4.91 -6.25
CA THR A 231 17.75 4.21 -5.38
C THR A 231 18.35 4.04 -3.98
N LYS A 232 17.62 4.49 -2.95
CA LYS A 232 18.04 4.41 -1.56
C LYS A 232 17.25 3.33 -0.82
N PRO A 233 17.85 2.21 -0.39
CA PRO A 233 17.18 1.23 0.45
C PRO A 233 16.85 1.85 1.83
N LEU A 234 15.65 1.56 2.32
CA LEU A 234 15.17 1.96 3.64
C LEU A 234 15.07 0.78 4.59
N LEU A 235 14.58 -0.34 4.07
CA LEU A 235 14.42 -1.58 4.83
C LEU A 235 15.00 -2.76 4.07
N LEU A 236 15.63 -3.65 4.81
CA LEU A 236 16.04 -4.98 4.37
C LEU A 236 15.08 -6.01 4.93
N GLY A 237 14.78 -7.05 4.16
CA GLY A 237 13.89 -8.14 4.53
C GLY A 237 14.64 -9.29 5.18
N GLN A 238 14.49 -9.44 6.47
CA GLN A 238 14.93 -10.63 7.18
C GLN A 238 13.89 -11.74 6.98
N VAL A 239 14.30 -12.84 6.40
CA VAL A 239 13.45 -14.03 6.20
C VAL A 239 13.36 -14.77 7.53
N LEU A 240 12.14 -14.99 8.03
CA LEU A 240 11.86 -15.79 9.22
C LEU A 240 11.51 -17.23 8.83
N GLY A 241 11.77 -18.19 9.73
CA GLY A 241 11.58 -19.62 9.48
C GLY A 241 10.11 -20.07 9.37
N GLY A 242 9.17 -19.20 9.74
CA GLY A 242 7.73 -19.49 9.73
C GLY A 242 6.88 -18.23 9.50
N MET A 243 5.58 -18.33 9.82
CA MET A 243 4.55 -17.35 9.50
C MET A 243 4.08 -16.53 10.72
N LYS A 244 4.87 -16.53 11.80
CA LYS A 244 4.57 -15.78 13.03
C LYS A 244 5.63 -14.71 13.27
N PRO A 245 5.29 -13.56 13.85
CA PRO A 245 6.27 -12.51 14.15
C PRO A 245 7.32 -12.94 15.18
N THR A 246 7.07 -14.01 15.94
CA THR A 246 7.99 -14.58 16.93
C THR A 246 8.94 -15.62 16.36
N ASP A 247 8.78 -16.03 15.11
CA ASP A 247 9.64 -17.02 14.48
C ASP A 247 11.06 -16.47 14.31
N GLN A 248 12.03 -17.35 14.43
CA GLN A 248 13.45 -16.96 14.34
C GLN A 248 13.87 -16.72 12.88
N PRO A 249 14.80 -15.80 12.64
CA PRO A 249 15.43 -15.67 11.35
C PRO A 249 16.06 -16.98 10.89
N VAL A 250 16.00 -17.26 9.59
CA VAL A 250 16.73 -18.39 9.03
C VAL A 250 18.19 -18.03 8.81
N ASP A 251 19.07 -18.99 9.02
CA ASP A 251 20.50 -18.83 8.73
C ASP A 251 20.80 -18.97 7.24
N GLY A 252 21.98 -18.46 6.85
CA GLY A 252 22.55 -18.68 5.53
C GLY A 252 22.09 -17.68 4.46
N ARG A 253 22.10 -18.12 3.21
CA ARG A 253 21.99 -17.26 2.00
C ARG A 253 20.72 -16.42 1.90
N LEU A 254 19.65 -16.78 2.59
CA LEU A 254 18.41 -16.00 2.54
C LEU A 254 18.50 -14.70 3.36
N ASN A 255 19.42 -14.63 4.31
CA ASN A 255 19.65 -13.44 5.13
C ASN A 255 21.07 -12.85 4.97
N HIS A 256 21.92 -13.44 4.09
CA HIS A 256 23.28 -12.98 3.86
C HIS A 256 23.62 -12.98 2.35
N PRO A 257 23.40 -11.86 1.63
CA PRO A 257 22.80 -10.60 2.10
C PRO A 257 21.26 -10.64 2.19
N MET A 258 20.68 -9.84 3.09
CA MET A 258 19.24 -9.57 3.09
C MET A 258 18.86 -8.76 1.86
N MET A 259 17.69 -9.05 1.26
CA MET A 259 17.15 -8.29 0.14
C MET A 259 16.51 -6.97 0.59
N PRO A 260 16.65 -5.86 -0.14
CA PRO A 260 15.84 -4.67 0.06
C PRO A 260 14.35 -4.99 -0.09
N ILE A 261 13.52 -4.52 0.87
CA ILE A 261 12.07 -4.68 0.82
C ILE A 261 11.31 -3.34 0.80
N ALA A 262 12.02 -2.24 1.07
CA ALA A 262 11.49 -0.89 0.89
C ALA A 262 12.62 0.06 0.48
N TRP A 263 12.33 0.95 -0.47
CA TRP A 263 13.29 1.93 -0.97
C TRP A 263 12.60 3.17 -1.51
N THR A 264 13.37 4.25 -1.64
CA THR A 264 12.98 5.46 -2.36
C THR A 264 13.87 5.67 -3.58
N ARG A 265 13.33 6.32 -4.60
CA ARG A 265 14.10 6.80 -5.75
C ARG A 265 13.45 8.02 -6.38
N THR A 266 14.19 8.66 -7.26
CA THR A 266 13.67 9.65 -8.19
C THR A 266 13.45 8.98 -9.55
N PHE A 267 12.27 9.16 -10.13
CA PHE A 267 11.97 8.78 -11.51
C PHE A 267 11.89 10.04 -12.36
N THR A 268 12.79 10.17 -13.33
CA THR A 268 12.76 11.29 -14.29
C THR A 268 11.88 10.91 -15.47
N THR A 269 10.82 11.69 -15.69
CA THR A 269 9.84 11.47 -16.76
C THR A 269 10.41 11.77 -18.14
N ARG A 270 9.69 11.38 -19.21
CA ARG A 270 10.04 11.73 -20.61
C ARG A 270 10.17 13.25 -20.84
N SER A 271 9.49 14.07 -20.06
CA SER A 271 9.57 15.54 -20.13
C SER A 271 10.63 16.17 -19.23
N GLY A 272 11.49 15.35 -18.58
CA GLY A 272 12.55 15.81 -17.68
C GLY A 272 12.05 16.26 -16.29
N LYS A 273 10.81 15.92 -15.90
CA LYS A 273 10.31 16.18 -14.55
C LYS A 273 10.65 15.03 -13.63
N ASP A 274 11.02 15.34 -12.40
CA ASP A 274 11.34 14.36 -11.37
C ASP A 274 10.12 14.03 -10.51
N ALA A 275 9.82 12.73 -10.37
CA ALA A 275 8.81 12.19 -9.49
C ALA A 275 9.46 11.46 -8.32
N ARG A 276 8.98 11.71 -7.10
CA ARG A 276 9.34 10.91 -5.93
C ARG A 276 8.65 9.56 -5.98
N VAL A 277 9.41 8.49 -5.83
CA VAL A 277 8.87 7.13 -5.84
C VAL A 277 9.28 6.41 -4.57
N PHE A 278 8.31 5.82 -3.88
CA PHE A 278 8.51 4.87 -2.79
C PHE A 278 7.99 3.51 -3.22
N THR A 279 8.75 2.47 -2.95
CA THR A 279 8.35 1.08 -3.25
C THR A 279 8.57 0.21 -2.03
N THR A 280 7.63 -0.68 -1.76
CA THR A 280 7.84 -1.79 -0.83
C THR A 280 7.31 -3.09 -1.41
N THR A 281 8.07 -4.18 -1.22
CA THR A 281 7.67 -5.54 -1.60
C THR A 281 6.77 -6.21 -0.55
N MET A 282 6.38 -5.49 0.49
CA MET A 282 5.29 -5.84 1.40
C MET A 282 4.00 -5.13 0.97
N GLY A 283 2.84 -5.59 1.40
CA GLY A 283 1.59 -4.90 1.09
C GLY A 283 0.38 -5.79 0.82
N ALA A 284 0.45 -7.08 1.13
CA ALA A 284 -0.74 -7.93 1.21
C ALA A 284 -1.71 -7.43 2.29
N SER A 285 -2.98 -7.75 2.19
CA SER A 285 -3.97 -7.38 3.20
C SER A 285 -3.51 -7.77 4.62
N VAL A 286 -3.02 -8.99 4.78
CA VAL A 286 -2.54 -9.51 6.07
C VAL A 286 -1.25 -8.82 6.56
N ASP A 287 -0.42 -8.28 5.67
CA ASP A 287 0.76 -7.48 6.06
C ASP A 287 0.32 -6.17 6.73
N PHE A 288 -0.82 -5.58 6.32
CA PHE A 288 -1.37 -4.37 6.92
C PHE A 288 -1.95 -4.57 8.33
N ALA A 289 -1.98 -5.79 8.86
CA ALA A 289 -2.19 -6.02 10.29
C ALA A 289 -1.02 -5.47 11.13
N SER A 290 0.20 -5.38 10.56
CA SER A 290 1.37 -4.76 11.19
C SER A 290 1.21 -3.24 11.31
N GLU A 291 1.27 -2.72 12.54
CA GLU A 291 1.26 -1.28 12.82
C GLU A 291 2.47 -0.58 12.18
N GLY A 292 3.64 -1.23 12.26
CA GLY A 292 4.88 -0.72 11.69
C GLY A 292 4.80 -0.54 10.17
N LEU A 293 4.20 -1.51 9.45
CA LEU A 293 4.02 -1.38 8.01
C LEU A 293 3.01 -0.28 7.64
N ARG A 294 1.87 -0.21 8.37
CA ARG A 294 0.91 0.89 8.14
C ARG A 294 1.58 2.25 8.31
N ARG A 295 2.41 2.40 9.36
CA ARG A 295 3.11 3.67 9.63
C ARG A 295 4.15 3.98 8.55
N LEU A 296 4.89 2.99 8.09
CA LEU A 296 5.83 3.13 6.98
C LEU A 296 5.12 3.72 5.73
N VAL A 297 3.98 3.13 5.34
CA VAL A 297 3.25 3.56 4.14
C VAL A 297 2.57 4.93 4.33
N VAL A 298 2.04 5.22 5.51
CA VAL A 298 1.49 6.55 5.84
C VAL A 298 2.59 7.62 5.81
N ASN A 299 3.74 7.36 6.41
CA ASN A 299 4.88 8.28 6.36
C ASN A 299 5.40 8.47 4.93
N ALA A 300 5.43 7.38 4.13
CA ALA A 300 5.78 7.45 2.72
C ALA A 300 4.79 8.36 1.93
N ALA A 301 3.49 8.34 2.26
CA ALA A 301 2.52 9.23 1.64
C ALA A 301 2.81 10.71 1.95
N TYR A 302 3.15 11.04 3.20
CA TYR A 302 3.60 12.40 3.55
C TYR A 302 4.87 12.80 2.80
N TRP A 303 5.88 11.93 2.81
CA TRP A 303 7.14 12.17 2.10
C TRP A 303 6.90 12.37 0.61
N ALA A 304 6.09 11.53 0.00
CA ALA A 304 5.79 11.58 -1.42
C ALA A 304 5.23 12.95 -1.85
N VAL A 305 4.31 13.51 -1.07
CA VAL A 305 3.69 14.81 -1.38
C VAL A 305 4.46 16.02 -0.82
N GLY A 306 5.72 15.84 -0.39
CA GLY A 306 6.58 16.94 0.08
C GLY A 306 6.23 17.46 1.47
N MET A 307 5.70 16.61 2.33
CA MET A 307 5.21 16.98 3.68
C MET A 307 5.99 16.27 4.79
N GLU A 308 7.27 16.00 4.62
CA GLU A 308 8.13 15.28 5.59
C GLU A 308 8.14 15.97 6.97
N SER A 309 8.14 17.29 6.98
CA SER A 309 8.12 18.08 8.22
C SER A 309 6.81 17.93 9.01
N LYS A 310 5.76 17.39 8.38
CA LYS A 310 4.46 17.15 9.02
C LYS A 310 4.31 15.73 9.55
N ILE A 311 5.28 14.84 9.31
CA ILE A 311 5.27 13.48 9.85
C ILE A 311 5.40 13.57 11.38
N PRO A 312 4.39 13.11 12.16
CA PRO A 312 4.47 13.10 13.63
C PRO A 312 5.58 12.18 14.12
N ALA A 313 6.00 12.35 15.37
CA ALA A 313 6.97 11.43 15.98
C ALA A 313 6.51 9.97 15.91
N ARG A 314 5.20 9.76 16.09
CA ARG A 314 4.52 8.46 15.87
C ARG A 314 3.18 8.77 15.20
N ALA A 315 3.09 8.59 13.88
CA ALA A 315 1.86 8.79 13.14
C ALA A 315 0.77 7.83 13.62
N ASN A 316 -0.46 8.32 13.82
CA ASN A 316 -1.58 7.48 14.18
C ASN A 316 -1.99 6.63 12.97
N VAL A 317 -1.89 5.32 13.12
CA VAL A 317 -2.23 4.34 12.08
C VAL A 317 -3.19 3.27 12.60
N ASP A 318 -3.94 3.63 13.67
CA ASP A 318 -5.00 2.77 14.20
C ASP A 318 -5.97 2.41 13.08
N LEU A 319 -6.36 1.16 13.07
CA LEU A 319 -7.33 0.65 12.11
C LEU A 319 -8.61 1.51 12.15
N ALA A 320 -9.15 1.78 11.00
CA ALA A 320 -10.37 2.56 10.84
C ALA A 320 -11.55 1.61 10.57
N GLY A 321 -12.34 1.33 11.62
CA GLY A 321 -13.39 0.32 11.60
C GLY A 321 -12.84 -1.10 11.73
N THR A 322 -13.65 -2.08 11.40
CA THR A 322 -13.27 -3.50 11.43
C THR A 322 -12.31 -3.81 10.28
N TYR A 323 -11.23 -4.53 10.60
CA TYR A 323 -10.29 -5.04 9.61
C TYR A 323 -9.94 -6.48 9.88
N GLU A 324 -10.55 -7.37 9.12
CA GLU A 324 -10.36 -8.82 9.18
C GLU A 324 -9.85 -9.29 7.81
N PRO A 325 -8.54 -9.11 7.53
CA PRO A 325 -8.00 -9.40 6.22
C PRO A 325 -8.00 -10.90 5.94
N SER A 326 -8.44 -11.24 4.72
CA SER A 326 -8.32 -12.61 4.21
C SER A 326 -6.86 -12.92 3.90
N PHE A 327 -6.46 -14.16 4.13
CA PHE A 327 -5.12 -14.61 3.78
C PHE A 327 -4.93 -14.62 2.25
N PHE A 328 -3.71 -14.34 1.81
CA PHE A 328 -3.39 -14.30 0.38
C PHE A 328 -3.51 -15.68 -0.29
N GLY A 329 -3.62 -15.67 -1.60
CA GLY A 329 -3.73 -16.87 -2.44
C GLY A 329 -4.75 -16.70 -3.56
N PHE A 330 -4.56 -17.41 -4.66
CA PHE A 330 -5.40 -17.32 -5.86
C PHE A 330 -6.82 -17.85 -5.62
N GLY A 331 -7.80 -17.22 -6.29
CA GLY A 331 -9.20 -17.65 -6.27
C GLY A 331 -9.91 -17.52 -4.93
N LYS A 332 -9.29 -16.87 -3.93
CA LYS A 332 -9.82 -16.77 -2.56
C LYS A 332 -10.37 -15.39 -2.19
N HIS A 333 -10.53 -14.48 -3.15
CA HIS A 333 -11.17 -13.19 -2.89
C HIS A 333 -12.65 -13.36 -2.52
N ARG A 334 -13.20 -12.43 -1.75
CA ARG A 334 -14.62 -12.41 -1.39
C ARG A 334 -15.44 -12.05 -2.61
N ARG A 335 -16.19 -13.02 -3.14
CA ARG A 335 -16.99 -12.85 -4.36
C ARG A 335 -18.30 -12.13 -4.10
N GLY A 336 -18.81 -11.44 -5.13
CA GLY A 336 -20.12 -10.79 -5.11
C GLY A 336 -20.19 -9.50 -4.31
N LEU A 337 -19.05 -8.98 -3.81
CA LEU A 337 -19.00 -7.72 -3.09
C LEU A 337 -18.79 -6.55 -4.07
N ARG A 338 -19.52 -5.47 -3.84
CA ARG A 338 -19.35 -4.20 -4.54
C ARG A 338 -18.37 -3.28 -3.77
N PRO A 339 -17.78 -2.27 -4.39
CA PRO A 339 -16.86 -1.35 -3.72
C PRO A 339 -17.37 -0.81 -2.39
N ALA A 340 -18.64 -0.42 -2.30
CA ALA A 340 -19.25 0.13 -1.08
C ALA A 340 -19.16 -0.81 0.14
N GLU A 341 -19.08 -2.13 -0.07
CA GLU A 341 -19.01 -3.13 1.01
C GLU A 341 -17.62 -3.21 1.64
N TYR A 342 -16.60 -2.73 0.94
CA TYR A 342 -15.24 -2.59 1.46
C TYR A 342 -15.01 -1.29 2.26
N ALA A 343 -16.04 -0.44 2.38
CA ALA A 343 -16.00 0.81 3.16
C ALA A 343 -16.27 0.61 4.66
N LYS A 344 -16.67 -0.58 5.08
CA LYS A 344 -17.12 -0.91 6.46
C LYS A 344 -15.98 -1.12 7.44
#